data_55f2eeebdbb1f2f36da94a04682cd789
#
_entry.id   55f2eeebdbb1f2f36da94a04682cd789
#
_cell.length_a   1.000
_cell.length_b   1.000
_cell.length_c   1.000
_cell.angle_alpha   90.00
_cell.angle_beta   90.00
_cell.angle_gamma   90.00
#
_symmetry.space_group_name_H-M   'P 1'
#
loop_
_entity.id
_entity.type
_entity.pdbx_description
1 polymer ?
#
loop_
_entity_poly.entity_id
_entity_poly.type
_entity_poly.pdbx_seq_one_letter_code
_entity_poly.pdbx_strand_id
1 'polypeptide(L)'
;MTRMTKWSAALAAVVGGTAAIVGVTALSADAATTLTVAADGSGQYKTVQAAVNAVAANNTSRATINIKAGTYREIVSIPSNKPYITLNGTGSGPSNVVIVNNRSNAGGYGTFGSATVTVAAKEFIATNLTFSNDYGTGSQAVAINMNGDKGIYRNVRFLGNQDTLLANTQRQYITNSYVEGTVDFIFGDATAVFNATSIYEKRSTGGPLTAARTPSGNTYGFLIYKCTITGATNNTTQLGRPWGPAAQVLFRESSLSATIATSQPWIDMSGNVWQNARFFEYKNTGSGATTNSNRPQMSDSTAANYTPQKYLAGTDGWNPL
;
A
#
# COMPACT_ATOMS: atom_id res chain seq x y z
N MET A 1 22.60 -88.11 -6.69
CA MET A 1 22.60 -88.25 -8.15
C MET A 1 21.78 -87.16 -8.78
N THR A 2 22.46 -86.33 -9.59
CA THR A 2 22.03 -85.80 -10.88
C THR A 2 20.92 -84.69 -10.83
N ARG A 3 20.97 -83.57 -11.42
CA ARG A 3 21.79 -82.87 -12.44
C ARG A 3 21.45 -81.38 -12.43
N MET A 4 22.47 -80.55 -12.58
CA MET A 4 22.32 -79.14 -12.91
C MET A 4 21.71 -78.95 -14.29
N THR A 5 20.84 -77.98 -14.45
CA THR A 5 20.55 -77.37 -15.76
C THR A 5 20.63 -75.81 -15.62
N LYS A 6 21.54 -75.28 -16.40
CA LYS A 6 21.75 -73.81 -16.56
C LYS A 6 20.67 -73.31 -17.50
N TRP A 7 20.12 -72.13 -17.17
CA TRP A 7 19.38 -71.31 -18.13
C TRP A 7 20.03 -69.96 -18.21
N SER A 8 20.28 -69.50 -19.41
CA SER A 8 20.96 -68.35 -19.84
C SER A 8 20.10 -67.11 -19.65
N ALA A 9 20.70 -65.97 -19.17
CA ALA A 9 20.09 -64.72 -19.05
C ALA A 9 20.02 -63.97 -20.40
N ALA A 10 18.83 -63.50 -20.76
CA ALA A 10 18.67 -62.50 -21.82
C ALA A 10 18.69 -61.11 -21.24
N LEU A 11 19.61 -60.26 -21.70
CA LEU A 11 19.73 -58.86 -21.37
C LEU A 11 18.64 -58.07 -22.10
N ALA A 12 17.71 -57.47 -21.38
CA ALA A 12 16.84 -56.45 -21.90
C ALA A 12 17.41 -55.07 -21.53
N ALA A 13 17.82 -54.30 -22.52
CA ALA A 13 18.28 -52.93 -22.34
C ALA A 13 17.06 -52.03 -22.04
N VAL A 14 16.99 -51.50 -20.81
CA VAL A 14 16.05 -50.46 -20.45
C VAL A 14 16.70 -49.12 -20.75
N VAL A 15 16.19 -48.40 -21.73
CA VAL A 15 16.53 -46.99 -22.00
C VAL A 15 15.96 -46.13 -20.86
N GLY A 16 16.80 -45.78 -19.92
CA GLY A 16 16.44 -44.88 -18.82
C GLY A 16 16.37 -43.45 -19.31
N GLY A 17 15.14 -42.91 -19.48
CA GLY A 17 14.91 -41.50 -19.59
C GLY A 17 15.19 -40.82 -18.23
N THR A 18 16.21 -40.04 -18.14
CA THR A 18 16.47 -39.16 -16.97
C THR A 18 15.45 -38.04 -16.95
N ALA A 19 14.38 -38.19 -16.19
CA ALA A 19 13.54 -37.08 -15.76
C ALA A 19 14.39 -36.18 -14.84
N ALA A 20 14.76 -35.03 -15.31
CA ALA A 20 15.36 -33.99 -14.45
C ALA A 20 14.31 -33.57 -13.42
N ILE A 21 14.39 -34.09 -12.21
CA ILE A 21 13.68 -33.54 -11.06
C ILE A 21 14.31 -32.21 -10.76
N VAL A 22 13.68 -31.11 -11.18
CA VAL A 22 13.99 -29.78 -10.68
C VAL A 22 13.60 -29.79 -9.22
N GLY A 23 14.57 -30.05 -8.36
CA GLY A 23 14.38 -29.96 -6.91
C GLY A 23 14.06 -28.51 -6.53
N VAL A 24 12.83 -28.25 -6.19
CA VAL A 24 12.46 -27.03 -5.50
C VAL A 24 13.05 -27.17 -4.10
N THR A 25 14.25 -26.63 -3.89
CA THR A 25 14.84 -26.51 -2.54
C THR A 25 13.95 -25.55 -1.76
N ALA A 26 13.21 -26.06 -0.78
CA ALA A 26 12.54 -25.24 0.21
C ALA A 26 13.63 -24.41 0.92
N LEU A 27 13.58 -23.09 0.76
CA LEU A 27 14.46 -22.16 1.47
C LEU A 27 14.18 -22.30 2.97
N SER A 28 15.22 -22.50 3.78
CA SER A 28 15.07 -22.60 5.24
C SER A 28 14.52 -21.29 5.80
N ALA A 29 13.64 -21.37 6.80
CA ALA A 29 12.93 -20.25 7.41
C ALA A 29 13.85 -19.20 8.08
N ASP A 30 15.12 -19.51 8.32
CA ASP A 30 16.03 -18.73 9.17
C ASP A 30 17.09 -17.91 8.43
N ALA A 31 17.24 -18.03 7.11
CA ALA A 31 18.22 -17.27 6.34
C ALA A 31 17.59 -16.04 5.67
N ALA A 32 18.27 -14.89 5.74
CA ALA A 32 17.90 -13.71 4.97
C ALA A 32 17.90 -14.08 3.47
N THR A 33 16.75 -13.98 2.84
CA THR A 33 16.56 -14.42 1.44
C THR A 33 16.55 -13.20 0.53
N THR A 34 17.35 -13.24 -0.54
CA THR A 34 17.30 -12.25 -1.61
C THR A 34 16.85 -12.92 -2.91
N LEU A 35 15.78 -12.42 -3.50
CA LEU A 35 15.22 -12.89 -4.77
C LEU A 35 15.27 -11.75 -5.80
N THR A 36 15.39 -12.09 -7.08
CA THR A 36 15.41 -11.10 -8.16
C THR A 36 14.29 -11.38 -9.15
N VAL A 37 13.49 -10.33 -9.41
CA VAL A 37 12.42 -10.32 -10.42
C VAL A 37 12.86 -9.47 -11.60
N ALA A 38 12.69 -9.99 -12.81
CA ALA A 38 12.90 -9.26 -14.06
C ALA A 38 11.94 -9.76 -15.14
N ALA A 39 11.17 -8.88 -15.73
CA ALA A 39 10.17 -9.23 -16.75
C ALA A 39 10.82 -9.82 -18.02
N ASP A 40 12.05 -9.40 -18.35
CA ASP A 40 12.84 -9.91 -19.48
C ASP A 40 13.43 -11.31 -19.26
N GLY A 41 13.28 -11.88 -18.07
CA GLY A 41 13.81 -13.19 -17.69
C GLY A 41 15.25 -13.18 -17.19
N SER A 42 15.89 -12.02 -17.04
CA SER A 42 17.25 -11.89 -16.49
C SER A 42 17.31 -12.02 -14.96
N GLY A 43 16.16 -12.24 -14.31
CA GLY A 43 16.03 -12.52 -12.87
C GLY A 43 15.68 -13.99 -12.60
N GLN A 44 15.62 -14.35 -11.31
CA GLN A 44 15.16 -15.69 -10.89
C GLN A 44 13.68 -15.90 -11.19
N TYR A 45 12.90 -14.82 -11.18
CA TYR A 45 11.46 -14.83 -11.42
C TYR A 45 11.09 -13.76 -12.46
N LYS A 46 10.07 -14.03 -13.27
CA LYS A 46 9.55 -13.08 -14.25
C LYS A 46 8.43 -12.21 -13.69
N THR A 47 7.79 -12.65 -12.60
CA THR A 47 6.68 -11.93 -11.95
C THR A 47 6.94 -11.73 -10.48
N VAL A 48 6.38 -10.65 -9.92
CA VAL A 48 6.49 -10.33 -8.49
C VAL A 48 5.78 -11.40 -7.67
N GLN A 49 4.60 -11.85 -8.11
CA GLN A 49 3.85 -12.87 -7.40
C GLN A 49 4.60 -14.20 -7.31
N ALA A 50 5.32 -14.59 -8.36
CA ALA A 50 6.13 -15.82 -8.32
C ALA A 50 7.25 -15.73 -7.27
N ALA A 51 7.91 -14.57 -7.15
CA ALA A 51 8.92 -14.35 -6.11
C ALA A 51 8.30 -14.33 -4.70
N VAL A 52 7.14 -13.70 -4.51
CA VAL A 52 6.39 -13.76 -3.24
C VAL A 52 6.03 -15.20 -2.88
N ASN A 53 5.60 -16.00 -3.86
CA ASN A 53 5.25 -17.40 -3.64
C ASN A 53 6.45 -18.24 -3.18
N ALA A 54 7.66 -17.92 -3.65
CA ALA A 54 8.90 -18.61 -3.31
C ALA A 54 9.41 -18.32 -1.89
N VAL A 55 8.99 -17.21 -1.26
CA VAL A 55 9.31 -16.96 0.15
C VAL A 55 8.64 -18.02 1.02
N ALA A 56 9.38 -18.61 1.96
CA ALA A 56 8.85 -19.62 2.87
C ALA A 56 7.67 -19.05 3.71
N ALA A 57 6.68 -19.88 3.99
CA ALA A 57 5.63 -19.53 4.93
C ALA A 57 6.21 -19.45 6.35
N ASN A 58 5.70 -18.51 7.15
CA ASN A 58 6.11 -18.25 8.53
C ASN A 58 7.62 -17.95 8.68
N ASN A 59 8.21 -17.33 7.64
CA ASN A 59 9.60 -16.88 7.70
C ASN A 59 9.82 -15.93 8.89
N THR A 60 10.94 -16.10 9.58
CA THR A 60 11.34 -15.31 10.76
C THR A 60 12.36 -14.23 10.41
N SER A 61 12.97 -14.32 9.24
CA SER A 61 13.93 -13.38 8.71
C SER A 61 13.39 -12.62 7.50
N ARG A 62 13.92 -11.41 7.25
CA ARG A 62 13.49 -10.59 6.13
C ARG A 62 13.86 -11.19 4.78
N ALA A 63 12.86 -11.34 3.92
CA ALA A 63 13.04 -11.70 2.52
C ALA A 63 12.98 -10.42 1.66
N THR A 64 14.06 -10.15 0.90
CA THR A 64 14.12 -9.01 -0.01
C THR A 64 13.91 -9.47 -1.44
N ILE A 65 12.89 -8.94 -2.09
CA ILE A 65 12.59 -9.16 -3.50
C ILE A 65 13.03 -7.93 -4.28
N ASN A 66 14.16 -8.01 -4.95
CA ASN A 66 14.67 -6.99 -5.83
C ASN A 66 13.97 -7.06 -7.18
N ILE A 67 13.30 -5.97 -7.57
CA ILE A 67 12.50 -5.90 -8.79
C ILE A 67 13.20 -4.98 -9.77
N LYS A 68 13.67 -5.51 -10.91
CA LYS A 68 14.29 -4.73 -11.97
C LYS A 68 13.29 -3.82 -12.66
N ALA A 69 13.79 -2.77 -13.30
CA ALA A 69 12.98 -1.85 -14.09
C ALA A 69 12.06 -2.61 -15.07
N GLY A 70 10.80 -2.20 -15.12
CA GLY A 70 9.78 -2.84 -15.96
C GLY A 70 8.37 -2.59 -15.46
N THR A 71 7.39 -2.92 -16.31
CA THR A 71 5.96 -2.90 -15.98
C THR A 71 5.49 -4.34 -15.77
N TYR A 72 5.01 -4.61 -14.56
CA TYR A 72 4.52 -5.90 -14.11
C TYR A 72 2.98 -5.84 -14.03
N ARG A 73 2.31 -6.30 -15.09
CA ARG A 73 0.84 -6.33 -15.13
C ARG A 73 0.33 -7.62 -14.51
N GLU A 74 0.10 -7.58 -13.23
CA GLU A 74 -0.31 -8.73 -12.43
C GLU A 74 -1.11 -8.31 -11.20
N ILE A 75 -1.74 -9.26 -10.52
CA ILE A 75 -2.28 -9.11 -9.16
C ILE A 75 -1.25 -9.70 -8.20
N VAL A 76 -0.88 -8.93 -7.17
CA VAL A 76 0.07 -9.38 -6.15
C VAL A 76 -0.61 -9.49 -4.80
N SER A 77 -0.54 -10.68 -4.22
CA SER A 77 -1.03 -10.95 -2.86
C SER A 77 0.12 -11.39 -1.96
N ILE A 78 0.31 -10.66 -0.88
CA ILE A 78 1.31 -10.96 0.16
C ILE A 78 0.54 -11.45 1.39
N PRO A 79 0.41 -12.78 1.59
CA PRO A 79 -0.45 -13.36 2.60
C PRO A 79 0.13 -13.19 4.01
N SER A 80 -0.72 -13.24 5.03
CA SER A 80 -0.35 -13.01 6.43
C SER A 80 0.70 -13.97 6.98
N ASN A 81 0.77 -15.17 6.41
CA ASN A 81 1.78 -16.18 6.78
C ASN A 81 3.15 -15.98 6.11
N LYS A 82 3.36 -14.86 5.39
CA LYS A 82 4.67 -14.49 4.82
C LYS A 82 5.11 -13.11 5.33
N PRO A 83 5.37 -12.96 6.65
CA PRO A 83 5.84 -11.70 7.22
C PRO A 83 7.23 -11.31 6.73
N TYR A 84 7.67 -10.08 7.04
CA TYR A 84 9.03 -9.59 6.76
C TYR A 84 9.43 -9.60 5.29
N ILE A 85 8.50 -9.39 4.35
CA ILE A 85 8.83 -9.21 2.94
C ILE A 85 9.18 -7.76 2.64
N THR A 86 10.25 -7.54 1.89
CA THR A 86 10.59 -6.26 1.27
C THR A 86 10.45 -6.38 -0.25
N LEU A 87 9.64 -5.52 -0.87
CA LEU A 87 9.67 -5.27 -2.32
C LEU A 87 10.57 -4.06 -2.57
N ASN A 88 11.69 -4.26 -3.27
CA ASN A 88 12.68 -3.24 -3.55
C ASN A 88 12.83 -3.02 -5.06
N GLY A 89 12.38 -1.87 -5.56
CA GLY A 89 12.61 -1.47 -6.94
C GLY A 89 14.08 -1.06 -7.15
N THR A 90 14.78 -1.72 -8.07
CA THR A 90 16.21 -1.46 -8.35
C THR A 90 16.44 -0.49 -9.50
N GLY A 91 15.39 0.12 -10.05
CA GLY A 91 15.50 1.20 -11.03
C GLY A 91 16.04 2.51 -10.42
N SER A 92 16.36 3.48 -11.26
CA SER A 92 16.89 4.80 -10.86
C SER A 92 15.87 5.65 -10.09
N GLY A 93 14.60 5.29 -10.13
CA GLY A 93 13.53 5.95 -9.39
C GLY A 93 12.25 5.09 -9.35
N PRO A 94 11.26 5.48 -8.54
CA PRO A 94 10.07 4.66 -8.33
C PRO A 94 9.19 4.48 -9.58
N SER A 95 9.33 5.31 -10.58
CA SER A 95 8.63 5.19 -11.86
C SER A 95 9.19 4.11 -12.79
N ASN A 96 10.37 3.59 -12.51
CA ASN A 96 10.99 2.55 -13.33
C ASN A 96 10.45 1.14 -13.04
N VAL A 97 9.85 0.92 -11.86
CA VAL A 97 9.27 -0.37 -11.47
C VAL A 97 7.78 -0.16 -11.19
N VAL A 98 6.93 -0.67 -12.07
CA VAL A 98 5.48 -0.44 -11.98
C VAL A 98 4.75 -1.77 -11.85
N ILE A 99 4.07 -1.98 -10.74
CA ILE A 99 3.14 -3.09 -10.53
C ILE A 99 1.74 -2.54 -10.78
N VAL A 100 1.03 -3.06 -11.79
CA VAL A 100 -0.21 -2.48 -12.29
C VAL A 100 -1.25 -3.54 -12.63
N ASN A 101 -2.53 -3.20 -12.40
CA ASN A 101 -3.68 -3.94 -12.90
C ASN A 101 -4.87 -2.96 -13.11
N ASN A 102 -5.97 -3.45 -13.68
CA ASN A 102 -7.15 -2.65 -13.98
C ASN A 102 -8.46 -3.25 -13.42
N ARG A 103 -8.40 -4.03 -12.36
CA ARG A 103 -9.61 -4.48 -11.68
C ARG A 103 -10.35 -3.31 -11.04
N SER A 104 -11.69 -3.39 -11.02
CA SER A 104 -12.54 -2.36 -10.43
C SER A 104 -13.76 -2.96 -9.76
N ASN A 105 -14.44 -2.16 -8.94
CA ASN A 105 -15.73 -2.57 -8.37
C ASN A 105 -16.78 -2.84 -9.47
N ALA A 106 -16.88 -1.96 -10.47
CA ALA A 106 -17.79 -2.15 -11.62
C ALA A 106 -17.43 -3.38 -12.46
N GLY A 107 -16.17 -3.82 -12.44
CA GLY A 107 -15.71 -5.07 -13.06
C GLY A 107 -16.10 -6.33 -12.31
N GLY A 108 -16.90 -6.23 -11.23
CA GLY A 108 -17.39 -7.36 -10.44
C GLY A 108 -16.45 -7.83 -9.32
N TYR A 109 -15.34 -7.13 -9.09
CA TYR A 109 -14.36 -7.54 -8.06
C TYR A 109 -14.68 -6.98 -6.66
N GLY A 110 -15.63 -6.04 -6.55
CA GLY A 110 -15.84 -5.24 -5.34
C GLY A 110 -14.67 -4.29 -5.07
N THR A 111 -14.85 -3.29 -4.20
CA THR A 111 -13.78 -2.32 -3.92
C THR A 111 -12.50 -2.98 -3.41
N PHE A 112 -12.59 -3.83 -2.40
CA PHE A 112 -11.39 -4.47 -1.79
C PHE A 112 -10.73 -5.49 -2.72
N GLY A 113 -11.51 -6.24 -3.50
CA GLY A 113 -11.02 -7.21 -4.46
C GLY A 113 -10.47 -6.59 -5.75
N SER A 114 -10.67 -5.30 -5.97
CA SER A 114 -10.08 -4.57 -7.12
C SER A 114 -8.60 -4.26 -6.94
N ALA A 115 -8.04 -4.46 -5.73
CA ALA A 115 -6.66 -4.09 -5.44
C ALA A 115 -5.65 -4.79 -6.35
N THR A 116 -4.77 -4.01 -6.96
CA THR A 116 -3.61 -4.53 -7.70
C THR A 116 -2.68 -5.28 -6.76
N VAL A 117 -2.41 -4.70 -5.58
CA VAL A 117 -1.58 -5.31 -4.55
C VAL A 117 -2.34 -5.39 -3.24
N THR A 118 -2.37 -6.56 -2.61
CA THR A 118 -2.92 -6.76 -1.27
C THR A 118 -1.82 -7.22 -0.32
N VAL A 119 -1.63 -6.50 0.77
CA VAL A 119 -0.62 -6.79 1.79
C VAL A 119 -1.31 -7.19 3.08
N ALA A 120 -1.39 -8.47 3.37
CA ALA A 120 -1.87 -9.00 4.65
C ALA A 120 -0.72 -9.34 5.64
N ALA A 121 0.51 -9.40 5.15
CA ALA A 121 1.70 -9.70 5.92
C ALA A 121 2.10 -8.53 6.83
N LYS A 122 2.44 -8.80 8.08
CA LYS A 122 3.06 -7.84 8.99
C LYS A 122 4.51 -7.54 8.59
N GLU A 123 5.03 -6.38 9.03
CA GLU A 123 6.42 -5.97 8.82
C GLU A 123 6.80 -5.91 7.32
N PHE A 124 5.82 -5.59 6.48
CA PHE A 124 6.04 -5.41 5.04
C PHE A 124 6.78 -4.09 4.77
N ILE A 125 7.69 -4.11 3.81
CA ILE A 125 8.38 -2.91 3.32
C ILE A 125 8.23 -2.84 1.80
N ALA A 126 7.89 -1.65 1.27
CA ALA A 126 8.02 -1.32 -0.14
C ALA A 126 8.94 -0.11 -0.30
N THR A 127 9.85 -0.17 -1.25
CA THR A 127 10.75 0.94 -1.54
C THR A 127 11.02 1.08 -3.03
N ASN A 128 11.09 2.34 -3.50
CA ASN A 128 11.51 2.73 -4.84
C ASN A 128 10.73 2.05 -5.97
N LEU A 129 9.40 2.00 -5.88
CA LEU A 129 8.51 1.39 -6.89
C LEU A 129 7.16 2.09 -6.96
N THR A 130 6.34 1.70 -7.94
CA THR A 130 4.99 2.20 -8.16
C THR A 130 3.97 1.06 -8.01
N PHE A 131 2.92 1.31 -7.22
CA PHE A 131 1.68 0.55 -7.26
C PHE A 131 0.63 1.36 -8.04
N SER A 132 -0.02 0.74 -9.00
CA SER A 132 -0.97 1.43 -9.88
C SER A 132 -2.22 0.59 -10.13
N ASN A 133 -3.36 1.27 -10.23
CA ASN A 133 -4.54 0.72 -10.85
C ASN A 133 -4.93 1.65 -12.02
N ASP A 134 -4.88 1.13 -13.24
CA ASP A 134 -5.11 1.90 -14.46
C ASP A 134 -6.50 1.65 -15.09
N TYR A 135 -7.49 1.25 -14.27
CA TYR A 135 -8.88 1.10 -14.72
C TYR A 135 -9.44 2.41 -15.32
N GLY A 136 -9.03 3.54 -14.79
CA GLY A 136 -9.55 4.84 -15.18
C GLY A 136 -10.57 5.39 -14.18
N THR A 137 -11.50 6.22 -14.67
CA THR A 137 -12.55 6.87 -13.87
C THR A 137 -13.87 6.08 -13.89
N GLY A 138 -14.80 6.42 -12.99
CA GLY A 138 -16.17 5.90 -12.99
C GLY A 138 -16.42 4.70 -12.07
N SER A 139 -15.40 4.21 -11.38
CA SER A 139 -15.54 3.15 -10.36
C SER A 139 -14.38 3.17 -9.37
N GLN A 140 -14.61 2.59 -8.20
CA GLN A 140 -13.55 2.30 -7.23
C GLN A 140 -12.57 1.30 -7.85
N ALA A 141 -11.27 1.61 -7.76
CA ALA A 141 -10.21 0.80 -8.35
C ALA A 141 -8.90 0.98 -7.56
N VAL A 142 -8.64 0.04 -6.69
CA VAL A 142 -7.58 0.13 -5.67
C VAL A 142 -6.22 -0.23 -6.25
N ALA A 143 -5.21 0.61 -6.06
CA ALA A 143 -3.82 0.28 -6.38
C ALA A 143 -3.18 -0.61 -5.30
N ILE A 144 -3.45 -0.31 -4.03
CA ILE A 144 -2.94 -1.09 -2.90
C ILE A 144 -3.96 -1.18 -1.77
N ASN A 145 -4.09 -2.39 -1.17
CA ASN A 145 -4.85 -2.68 0.03
C ASN A 145 -3.91 -3.12 1.16
N MET A 146 -3.77 -2.29 2.20
CA MET A 146 -2.83 -2.45 3.32
C MET A 146 -3.56 -3.02 4.55
N ASN A 147 -3.32 -4.28 4.88
CA ASN A 147 -3.96 -4.97 6.01
C ASN A 147 -2.97 -5.41 7.12
N GLY A 148 -1.71 -5.63 6.76
CA GLY A 148 -0.68 -6.10 7.69
C GLY A 148 -0.17 -5.00 8.61
N ASP A 149 0.14 -5.34 9.87
CA ASP A 149 0.69 -4.39 10.84
C ASP A 149 2.14 -4.01 10.52
N LYS A 150 2.49 -2.76 10.83
CA LYS A 150 3.84 -2.19 10.65
C LYS A 150 4.31 -2.14 9.20
N GLY A 151 3.39 -1.82 8.29
CA GLY A 151 3.72 -1.56 6.88
C GLY A 151 4.55 -0.29 6.72
N ILE A 152 5.64 -0.36 5.94
CA ILE A 152 6.52 0.78 5.63
C ILE A 152 6.62 0.95 4.12
N TYR A 153 6.35 2.17 3.65
CA TYR A 153 6.38 2.55 2.23
C TYR A 153 7.27 3.78 2.06
N ARG A 154 8.45 3.62 1.46
CA ARG A 154 9.44 4.69 1.27
C ARG A 154 9.72 4.92 -0.21
N ASN A 155 9.63 6.17 -0.67
CA ASN A 155 9.85 6.50 -2.08
C ASN A 155 8.98 5.64 -3.01
N VAL A 156 7.68 5.56 -2.71
CA VAL A 156 6.68 4.77 -3.45
C VAL A 156 5.69 5.70 -4.12
N ARG A 157 5.25 5.36 -5.34
CA ARG A 157 4.15 6.05 -6.01
C ARG A 157 2.90 5.19 -5.95
N PHE A 158 1.77 5.80 -5.59
CA PHE A 158 0.46 5.18 -5.59
C PHE A 158 -0.40 5.90 -6.64
N LEU A 159 -0.70 5.22 -7.73
CA LEU A 159 -1.35 5.83 -8.89
C LEU A 159 -2.71 5.18 -9.16
N GLY A 160 -3.74 6.01 -9.24
CA GLY A 160 -5.10 5.56 -9.53
C GLY A 160 -6.04 6.72 -9.78
N ASN A 161 -7.31 6.48 -9.54
CA ASN A 161 -8.38 7.47 -9.60
C ASN A 161 -9.21 7.40 -8.31
N GLN A 162 -10.47 6.98 -8.35
CA GLN A 162 -11.26 6.79 -7.15
C GLN A 162 -10.72 5.60 -6.35
N ASP A 163 -10.52 5.80 -5.03
CA ASP A 163 -10.11 4.74 -4.09
C ASP A 163 -8.69 4.18 -4.36
N THR A 164 -7.70 5.02 -4.67
CA THR A 164 -6.34 4.56 -5.04
C THR A 164 -5.64 3.79 -3.93
N LEU A 165 -5.62 4.33 -2.69
CA LEU A 165 -4.85 3.79 -1.56
C LEU A 165 -5.80 3.43 -0.42
N LEU A 166 -5.97 2.14 -0.19
CA LEU A 166 -6.73 1.60 0.93
C LEU A 166 -5.79 1.27 2.10
N ALA A 167 -5.65 2.21 3.03
CA ALA A 167 -5.05 1.96 4.33
C ALA A 167 -6.11 1.28 5.22
N ASN A 168 -6.30 -0.04 5.02
CA ASN A 168 -7.49 -0.72 5.52
C ASN A 168 -7.46 -0.99 7.03
N THR A 169 -6.34 -1.48 7.56
CA THR A 169 -6.24 -1.79 9.00
C THR A 169 -4.82 -1.58 9.51
N GLN A 170 -4.64 -1.66 10.83
CA GLN A 170 -3.35 -1.71 11.50
C GLN A 170 -2.53 -0.41 11.32
N ARG A 171 -1.21 -0.47 11.57
CA ARG A 171 -0.31 0.69 11.51
C ARG A 171 0.44 0.72 10.18
N GLN A 172 0.39 1.88 9.51
CA GLN A 172 1.01 2.09 8.20
C GLN A 172 1.87 3.36 8.23
N TYR A 173 3.07 3.30 7.72
CA TYR A 173 3.98 4.45 7.59
C TYR A 173 4.38 4.66 6.14
N ILE A 174 3.94 5.77 5.57
CA ILE A 174 4.21 6.19 4.19
C ILE A 174 5.10 7.43 4.24
N THR A 175 6.28 7.41 3.61
CA THR A 175 7.20 8.54 3.67
C THR A 175 7.91 8.81 2.34
N ASN A 176 8.20 10.08 2.07
CA ASN A 176 8.88 10.54 0.85
C ASN A 176 8.25 9.95 -0.42
N SER A 177 6.94 9.87 -0.45
CA SER A 177 6.17 9.13 -1.45
C SER A 177 5.26 10.06 -2.25
N TYR A 178 4.54 9.51 -3.21
CA TYR A 178 3.59 10.23 -4.04
C TYR A 178 2.27 9.47 -4.11
N VAL A 179 1.16 10.18 -3.89
CA VAL A 179 -0.19 9.62 -4.00
C VAL A 179 -1.03 10.48 -4.94
N GLU A 180 -1.70 9.89 -5.91
CA GLU A 180 -2.66 10.61 -6.75
C GLU A 180 -3.98 9.87 -6.87
N GLY A 181 -5.05 10.63 -7.06
CA GLY A 181 -6.39 10.09 -7.29
C GLY A 181 -7.41 11.18 -7.61
N THR A 182 -8.69 10.85 -7.49
CA THR A 182 -9.80 11.74 -7.84
C THR A 182 -10.85 11.90 -6.74
N VAL A 183 -11.25 10.82 -6.08
CA VAL A 183 -12.27 10.79 -5.02
C VAL A 183 -11.85 9.75 -4.00
N ASP A 184 -11.86 10.11 -2.71
CA ASP A 184 -11.60 9.19 -1.59
C ASP A 184 -10.31 8.37 -1.75
N PHE A 185 -9.32 8.94 -2.42
CA PHE A 185 -8.19 8.17 -2.88
C PHE A 185 -7.16 7.81 -1.79
N ILE A 186 -7.39 8.26 -0.55
CA ILE A 186 -6.76 7.77 0.68
C ILE A 186 -7.89 7.39 1.65
N PHE A 187 -8.14 6.10 1.86
CA PHE A 187 -9.30 5.66 2.62
C PHE A 187 -9.02 4.42 3.47
N GLY A 188 -9.92 4.11 4.41
CA GLY A 188 -9.83 2.90 5.25
C GLY A 188 -9.86 3.19 6.76
N ASP A 189 -9.55 2.14 7.56
CA ASP A 189 -9.69 2.09 9.02
C ASP A 189 -8.35 2.21 9.77
N ALA A 190 -7.23 2.20 9.03
CA ALA A 190 -5.88 2.12 9.60
C ALA A 190 -5.51 3.32 10.47
N THR A 191 -4.54 3.11 11.35
CA THR A 191 -3.68 4.17 11.85
C THR A 191 -2.56 4.38 10.84
N ALA A 192 -2.64 5.43 10.02
CA ALA A 192 -1.71 5.66 8.92
C ALA A 192 -1.06 7.04 9.02
N VAL A 193 0.26 7.06 8.93
CA VAL A 193 1.05 8.30 8.90
C VAL A 193 1.63 8.49 7.51
N PHE A 194 1.24 9.57 6.86
CA PHE A 194 1.85 10.07 5.63
C PHE A 194 2.85 11.17 6.03
N ASN A 195 4.12 10.95 5.79
CA ASN A 195 5.19 11.88 6.18
C ASN A 195 5.95 12.37 4.95
N ALA A 196 6.08 13.67 4.77
CA ALA A 196 6.82 14.28 3.66
C ALA A 196 6.40 13.69 2.29
N THR A 197 5.10 13.45 2.10
CA THR A 197 4.52 12.83 0.92
C THR A 197 3.81 13.87 0.07
N SER A 198 3.97 13.80 -1.25
CA SER A 198 3.22 14.62 -2.20
C SER A 198 1.88 13.95 -2.51
N ILE A 199 0.78 14.71 -2.37
CA ILE A 199 -0.59 14.24 -2.61
C ILE A 199 -1.20 15.12 -3.70
N TYR A 200 -1.71 14.49 -4.78
CA TYR A 200 -2.20 15.20 -5.95
C TYR A 200 -3.65 14.81 -6.29
N GLU A 201 -4.55 15.79 -6.24
CA GLU A 201 -5.92 15.65 -6.76
C GLU A 201 -5.93 15.89 -8.27
N LYS A 202 -6.17 14.87 -9.05
CA LYS A 202 -6.06 14.93 -10.51
C LYS A 202 -7.35 15.29 -11.25
N ARG A 203 -8.49 15.34 -10.55
CA ARG A 203 -9.79 15.63 -11.15
C ARG A 203 -9.99 17.14 -11.32
N SER A 204 -10.35 17.59 -12.51
CA SER A 204 -10.58 19.02 -12.81
C SER A 204 -11.71 19.64 -11.98
N THR A 205 -12.69 18.85 -11.57
CA THR A 205 -13.79 19.29 -10.68
C THR A 205 -13.49 19.10 -9.20
N GLY A 206 -12.29 18.62 -8.86
CA GLY A 206 -11.89 18.30 -7.49
C GLY A 206 -12.60 17.07 -6.93
N GLY A 207 -12.35 16.82 -5.65
CA GLY A 207 -12.93 15.74 -4.90
C GLY A 207 -12.32 15.63 -3.49
N PRO A 208 -12.88 14.79 -2.60
CA PRO A 208 -12.30 14.55 -1.29
C PRO A 208 -11.02 13.71 -1.40
N LEU A 209 -9.96 14.18 -0.73
CA LEU A 209 -8.68 13.47 -0.64
C LEU A 209 -8.82 12.21 0.21
N THR A 210 -9.45 12.36 1.40
CA THR A 210 -9.54 11.28 2.40
C THR A 210 -10.97 10.85 2.67
N ALA A 211 -11.16 9.54 2.91
CA ALA A 211 -12.38 8.95 3.42
C ALA A 211 -12.04 7.95 4.53
N ALA A 212 -11.78 8.47 5.73
CA ALA A 212 -11.45 7.63 6.88
C ALA A 212 -12.68 6.93 7.47
N ARG A 213 -12.48 5.68 7.96
CA ARG A 213 -13.49 4.93 8.72
C ARG A 213 -12.87 4.45 10.05
N THR A 214 -12.08 5.28 10.67
CA THR A 214 -11.40 4.97 11.94
C THR A 214 -12.38 4.38 12.95
N PRO A 215 -12.13 3.18 13.52
CA PRO A 215 -12.96 2.61 14.56
C PRO A 215 -13.06 3.53 15.79
N SER A 216 -14.21 3.55 16.46
CA SER A 216 -14.44 4.43 17.62
C SER A 216 -13.48 4.18 18.78
N GLY A 217 -12.99 2.94 18.93
CA GLY A 217 -11.99 2.56 19.95
C GLY A 217 -10.56 3.00 19.63
N ASN A 218 -10.29 3.44 18.40
CA ASN A 218 -8.95 3.87 17.99
C ASN A 218 -8.78 5.38 18.19
N THR A 219 -7.79 5.79 18.96
CA THR A 219 -7.44 7.21 19.14
C THR A 219 -6.99 7.84 17.84
N TYR A 220 -6.24 7.11 17.04
CA TYR A 220 -5.54 7.58 15.84
C TYR A 220 -6.09 6.93 14.57
N GLY A 221 -6.29 7.75 13.54
CA GLY A 221 -6.63 7.36 12.18
C GLY A 221 -5.56 7.82 11.20
N PHE A 222 -5.85 8.82 10.35
CA PHE A 222 -4.90 9.33 9.36
C PHE A 222 -4.19 10.60 9.85
N LEU A 223 -2.88 10.62 9.76
CA LEU A 223 -2.04 11.78 9.96
C LEU A 223 -1.34 12.14 8.64
N ILE A 224 -1.67 13.32 8.10
CA ILE A 224 -1.03 13.89 6.92
C ILE A 224 -0.01 14.93 7.43
N TYR A 225 1.25 14.52 7.56
CA TYR A 225 2.29 15.26 8.28
C TYR A 225 3.39 15.75 7.33
N LYS A 226 3.59 17.07 7.34
CA LYS A 226 4.59 17.73 6.47
C LYS A 226 4.47 17.34 4.99
N CYS A 227 3.24 17.07 4.55
CA CYS A 227 2.93 16.73 3.17
C CYS A 227 2.74 17.98 2.31
N THR A 228 2.85 17.81 1.00
CA THR A 228 2.51 18.83 0.01
C THR A 228 1.26 18.41 -0.74
N ILE A 229 0.20 19.19 -0.62
CA ILE A 229 -1.09 18.91 -1.25
C ILE A 229 -1.28 19.87 -2.42
N THR A 230 -1.44 19.30 -3.61
CA THR A 230 -1.69 20.03 -4.87
C THR A 230 -2.82 19.37 -5.66
N GLY A 231 -3.26 19.98 -6.74
CA GLY A 231 -4.29 19.41 -7.60
C GLY A 231 -4.49 20.19 -8.89
N ALA A 232 -5.38 19.68 -9.72
CA ALA A 232 -5.59 20.16 -11.08
C ALA A 232 -6.28 21.55 -11.13
N THR A 233 -7.16 21.86 -10.17
CA THR A 233 -8.01 23.06 -10.21
C THR A 233 -8.09 23.72 -8.84
N ASN A 234 -7.99 25.02 -8.81
CA ASN A 234 -8.06 25.80 -7.55
C ASN A 234 -9.46 25.75 -6.93
N ASN A 235 -9.49 25.72 -5.59
CA ASN A 235 -10.70 25.81 -4.75
C ASN A 235 -11.77 24.74 -5.05
N THR A 236 -11.34 23.51 -5.37
CA THR A 236 -12.24 22.39 -5.70
C THR A 236 -12.02 21.17 -4.84
N THR A 237 -10.89 21.04 -4.17
CA THR A 237 -10.48 19.84 -3.44
C THR A 237 -10.87 19.91 -1.97
N GLN A 238 -11.57 18.90 -1.46
CA GLN A 238 -11.85 18.74 -0.04
C GLN A 238 -10.75 17.95 0.66
N LEU A 239 -10.43 18.31 1.91
CA LEU A 239 -9.48 17.54 2.73
C LEU A 239 -10.00 16.14 3.06
N GLY A 240 -11.34 16.00 3.22
CA GLY A 240 -11.92 14.70 3.43
C GLY A 240 -13.39 14.68 3.80
N ARG A 241 -13.88 13.46 3.96
CA ARG A 241 -15.23 13.13 4.40
C ARG A 241 -15.25 11.85 5.26
N PRO A 242 -16.22 11.69 6.19
CA PRO A 242 -16.22 10.56 7.11
C PRO A 242 -16.92 9.35 6.50
N TRP A 243 -16.16 8.34 6.07
CA TRP A 243 -16.74 7.05 5.67
C TRP A 243 -17.31 6.30 6.88
N GLY A 244 -16.78 6.51 8.08
CA GLY A 244 -17.35 6.04 9.33
C GLY A 244 -17.60 7.18 10.32
N PRO A 245 -18.54 7.02 11.28
CA PRO A 245 -18.96 8.10 12.18
C PRO A 245 -17.85 8.58 13.12
N ALA A 246 -16.86 7.74 13.42
CA ALA A 246 -15.74 8.07 14.29
C ALA A 246 -14.45 8.41 13.52
N ALA A 247 -14.55 8.69 12.21
CA ALA A 247 -13.41 9.00 11.35
C ALA A 247 -12.47 10.03 11.99
N GLN A 248 -11.17 9.76 11.94
CA GLN A 248 -10.14 10.66 12.45
C GLN A 248 -9.13 10.98 11.34
N VAL A 249 -8.97 12.26 11.01
CA VAL A 249 -7.98 12.77 10.07
C VAL A 249 -7.37 14.05 10.62
N LEU A 250 -6.05 14.14 10.60
CA LEU A 250 -5.33 15.35 10.95
C LEU A 250 -4.37 15.74 9.82
N PHE A 251 -4.57 16.92 9.24
CA PHE A 251 -3.56 17.59 8.41
C PHE A 251 -2.69 18.46 9.30
N ARG A 252 -1.40 18.14 9.40
CA ARG A 252 -0.48 18.78 10.34
C ARG A 252 0.78 19.26 9.63
N GLU A 253 1.11 20.53 9.81
CA GLU A 253 2.35 21.16 9.33
C GLU A 253 2.57 20.91 7.81
N SER A 254 1.48 20.79 7.06
CA SER A 254 1.47 20.46 5.64
C SER A 254 1.28 21.72 4.79
N SER A 255 1.79 21.72 3.57
CA SER A 255 1.59 22.77 2.59
C SER A 255 0.34 22.49 1.76
N LEU A 256 -0.68 23.31 1.91
CA LEU A 256 -1.95 23.23 1.21
C LEU A 256 -1.98 24.26 0.09
N SER A 257 -1.99 23.83 -1.16
CA SER A 257 -2.04 24.76 -2.30
C SER A 257 -3.44 25.36 -2.49
N ALA A 258 -3.57 26.27 -3.44
CA ALA A 258 -4.84 26.90 -3.79
C ALA A 258 -5.93 25.91 -4.27
N THR A 259 -5.60 24.66 -4.52
CA THR A 259 -6.58 23.61 -4.88
C THR A 259 -7.60 23.34 -3.77
N ILE A 260 -7.24 23.52 -2.51
CA ILE A 260 -8.13 23.25 -1.38
C ILE A 260 -9.32 24.20 -1.38
N ALA A 261 -10.53 23.66 -1.22
CA ALA A 261 -11.78 24.40 -1.04
C ALA A 261 -11.72 25.14 0.31
N THR A 262 -11.34 26.42 0.29
CA THR A 262 -10.99 27.17 1.50
C THR A 262 -12.16 27.40 2.44
N SER A 263 -13.39 27.56 1.91
CA SER A 263 -14.59 27.80 2.71
C SER A 263 -15.13 26.56 3.40
N GLN A 264 -15.06 25.39 2.73
CA GLN A 264 -15.67 24.13 3.20
C GLN A 264 -14.83 22.94 2.77
N PRO A 265 -13.65 22.69 3.41
CA PRO A 265 -12.78 21.58 3.02
C PRO A 265 -13.20 20.22 3.60
N TRP A 266 -14.12 20.18 4.54
CA TRP A 266 -14.69 18.96 5.12
C TRP A 266 -16.15 18.83 4.74
N ILE A 267 -16.57 17.68 4.22
CA ILE A 267 -17.92 17.43 3.74
C ILE A 267 -18.50 16.13 4.31
N ASP A 268 -19.80 15.98 4.24
CA ASP A 268 -20.52 14.80 4.71
C ASP A 268 -20.38 13.59 3.78
N MET A 269 -20.57 12.38 4.31
CA MET A 269 -20.59 11.15 3.54
C MET A 269 -21.59 10.15 4.09
N SER A 270 -22.54 9.68 3.25
CA SER A 270 -23.44 8.56 3.55
C SER A 270 -24.14 8.66 4.91
N GLY A 271 -24.63 9.85 5.25
CA GLY A 271 -25.29 10.13 6.54
C GLY A 271 -24.35 10.43 7.71
N ASN A 272 -23.04 10.26 7.55
CA ASN A 272 -22.08 10.73 8.54
C ASN A 272 -21.80 12.23 8.32
N VAL A 273 -22.06 13.02 9.34
CA VAL A 273 -21.86 14.48 9.33
C VAL A 273 -20.43 14.77 9.73
N TRP A 274 -19.73 15.57 8.95
CA TRP A 274 -18.30 15.85 9.15
C TRP A 274 -17.99 16.52 10.49
N GLN A 275 -18.91 17.36 11.00
CA GLN A 275 -18.76 18.03 12.30
C GLN A 275 -18.72 17.04 13.49
N ASN A 276 -19.29 15.85 13.32
CA ASN A 276 -19.27 14.79 14.33
C ASN A 276 -18.01 13.92 14.26
N ALA A 277 -17.25 14.04 13.18
CA ALA A 277 -16.00 13.32 12.99
C ALA A 277 -14.83 14.02 13.70
N ARG A 278 -13.74 13.31 13.92
CA ARG A 278 -12.51 13.83 14.55
C ARG A 278 -11.56 14.40 13.49
N PHE A 279 -12.03 15.42 12.77
CA PHE A 279 -11.29 16.10 11.70
C PHE A 279 -10.63 17.36 12.24
N PHE A 280 -9.33 17.48 12.01
CA PHE A 280 -8.54 18.58 12.52
C PHE A 280 -7.47 19.05 11.53
N GLU A 281 -7.08 20.29 11.70
CA GLU A 281 -5.93 20.90 11.06
C GLU A 281 -4.98 21.48 12.12
N TYR A 282 -3.66 21.52 11.83
CA TYR A 282 -2.69 22.08 12.74
C TYR A 282 -1.50 22.68 12.00
N LYS A 283 -1.30 23.99 12.12
CA LYS A 283 -0.16 24.73 11.57
C LYS A 283 0.14 24.44 10.10
N ASN A 284 -0.89 24.20 9.29
CA ASN A 284 -0.74 24.08 7.85
C ASN A 284 -0.38 25.44 7.24
N THR A 285 0.27 25.41 6.07
CA THR A 285 0.72 26.60 5.33
C THR A 285 0.22 26.60 3.89
N GLY A 286 0.43 27.68 3.16
CA GLY A 286 0.03 27.81 1.76
C GLY A 286 -1.34 28.47 1.58
N SER A 287 -1.70 28.76 0.33
CA SER A 287 -2.91 29.52 -0.01
C SER A 287 -4.22 28.77 0.29
N GLY A 288 -4.16 27.46 0.42
CA GLY A 288 -5.28 26.62 0.84
C GLY A 288 -5.44 26.46 2.35
N ALA A 289 -4.52 27.00 3.17
CA ALA A 289 -4.51 26.84 4.63
C ALA A 289 -5.18 28.00 5.36
N THR A 290 -6.34 28.44 4.88
CA THR A 290 -7.15 29.47 5.56
C THR A 290 -7.81 28.90 6.80
N THR A 291 -8.23 29.77 7.72
CA THR A 291 -8.96 29.40 8.95
C THR A 291 -10.35 30.01 8.96
N ASN A 292 -11.36 29.20 9.31
CA ASN A 292 -12.74 29.63 9.52
C ASN A 292 -13.49 28.60 10.37
N SER A 293 -14.78 28.78 10.62
CA SER A 293 -15.60 27.88 11.45
C SER A 293 -15.75 26.45 10.90
N ASN A 294 -15.53 26.23 9.61
CA ASN A 294 -15.59 24.91 8.95
C ASN A 294 -14.22 24.21 8.94
N ARG A 295 -13.23 24.75 9.65
CA ARG A 295 -11.85 24.24 9.65
C ARG A 295 -11.34 24.09 11.08
N PRO A 296 -11.72 23.02 11.79
CA PRO A 296 -11.33 22.80 13.19
C PRO A 296 -9.81 22.79 13.37
N GLN A 297 -9.29 23.75 14.15
CA GLN A 297 -7.88 23.86 14.46
C GLN A 297 -7.56 23.17 15.78
N MET A 298 -6.49 22.36 15.78
CA MET A 298 -6.02 21.72 17.01
C MET A 298 -5.16 22.70 17.84
N SER A 299 -5.33 22.70 19.16
CA SER A 299 -4.47 23.49 20.05
C SER A 299 -3.06 22.90 20.16
N ASP A 300 -2.08 23.72 20.52
CA ASP A 300 -0.69 23.26 20.73
C ASP A 300 -0.61 22.17 21.81
N SER A 301 -1.36 22.28 22.89
CA SER A 301 -1.41 21.28 23.97
C SER A 301 -1.99 19.95 23.51
N THR A 302 -3.03 19.97 22.68
CA THR A 302 -3.60 18.75 22.08
C THR A 302 -2.65 18.16 21.05
N ALA A 303 -2.09 18.97 20.16
CA ALA A 303 -1.19 18.57 19.10
C ALA A 303 0.09 17.86 19.60
N ALA A 304 0.51 18.14 20.84
CA ALA A 304 1.63 17.44 21.48
C ALA A 304 1.42 15.92 21.57
N ASN A 305 0.16 15.47 21.59
CA ASN A 305 -0.20 14.04 21.62
C ASN A 305 -0.49 13.44 20.23
N TYR A 306 -0.46 14.25 19.17
CA TYR A 306 -0.78 13.85 17.80
C TYR A 306 0.45 13.90 16.88
N THR A 307 1.57 13.33 17.35
CA THR A 307 2.83 13.24 16.58
C THR A 307 2.92 11.92 15.84
N PRO A 308 3.74 11.82 14.77
CA PRO A 308 3.96 10.56 14.07
C PRO A 308 4.35 9.40 15.01
N GLN A 309 5.21 9.69 16.01
CA GLN A 309 5.63 8.70 17.01
C GLN A 309 4.45 8.19 17.84
N LYS A 310 3.56 9.09 18.27
CA LYS A 310 2.38 8.73 19.07
C LYS A 310 1.39 7.90 18.26
N TYR A 311 1.19 8.22 16.99
CA TYR A 311 0.33 7.42 16.09
C TYR A 311 0.83 6.00 15.96
N LEU A 312 2.13 5.82 15.77
CA LEU A 312 2.71 4.53 15.38
C LEU A 312 3.16 3.67 16.55
N ALA A 313 3.38 4.26 17.73
CA ALA A 313 3.96 3.55 18.87
C ALA A 313 3.17 2.28 19.28
N GLY A 314 1.83 2.33 19.23
CA GLY A 314 1.03 1.22 19.75
C GLY A 314 1.42 0.87 21.19
N THR A 315 1.28 -0.40 21.56
CA THR A 315 1.72 -0.92 22.87
C THR A 315 3.16 -1.43 22.86
N ASP A 316 3.75 -1.58 21.68
CA ASP A 316 5.08 -2.16 21.45
C ASP A 316 6.16 -1.13 21.11
N GLY A 317 5.83 0.17 21.13
CA GLY A 317 6.77 1.26 20.90
C GLY A 317 7.32 1.35 19.47
N TRP A 318 6.60 0.81 18.48
CA TRP A 318 7.08 0.82 17.09
C TRP A 318 7.35 2.23 16.58
N ASN A 319 8.58 2.47 16.10
CA ASN A 319 9.04 3.75 15.59
C ASN A 319 9.85 3.57 14.29
N PRO A 320 9.22 3.72 13.11
CA PRO A 320 9.89 3.58 11.80
C PRO A 320 10.51 4.88 11.26
N LEU A 321 10.50 5.98 12.02
CA LEU A 321 10.91 7.32 11.60
C LEU A 321 12.41 7.45 11.37
#